data_a4687aff9cb1ee0494b7f236c83b207e
#
_entry.id   a4687aff9cb1ee0494b7f236c83b207e
#
_cell.length_a   1.000
_cell.length_b   1.000
_cell.length_c   1.000
_cell.angle_alpha   90.00
_cell.angle_beta   90.00
_cell.angle_gamma   90.00
#
_symmetry.space_group_name_H-M   'P 1'
#
loop_
_entity.id
_entity.type
_entity.pdbx_description
1 polymer ?
#
loop_
_entity_poly.entity_id
_entity_poly.type
_entity_poly.pdbx_seq_one_letter_code
_entity_poly.pdbx_strand_id
1 'polypeptide(L)'
;MKLLLHNGKLISESTFNGLNRGMYYGDGFFETIRFINGNVHLIDIHQKRMDIAFDELGLNRTASLSRLELTKSFRKLAAANELDNGKIRLTIFRKWGGTFIPESDDCEWIAEL
;
A
#
# COMPACT_ATOMS: atom_id res chain seq x y z
N MET A 1 -0.48 -3.77 20.53
CA MET A 1 -0.46 -4.56 19.27
C MET A 1 -0.41 -3.61 18.10
N LYS A 2 0.56 -3.78 17.21
CA LYS A 2 0.65 -2.97 16.01
C LYS A 2 -0.34 -3.47 14.96
N LEU A 3 -1.09 -2.54 14.37
CA LEU A 3 -2.01 -2.82 13.29
C LEU A 3 -1.47 -2.23 11.99
N LEU A 4 -1.73 -2.91 10.89
CA LEU A 4 -1.41 -2.44 9.57
C LEU A 4 -2.60 -2.63 8.63
N LEU A 5 -2.52 -2.05 7.44
CA LEU A 5 -3.55 -2.24 6.41
C LEU A 5 -3.07 -3.29 5.40
N HIS A 6 -3.99 -4.17 5.03
CA HIS A 6 -3.82 -5.09 3.92
C HIS A 6 -5.02 -4.93 2.98
N ASN A 7 -4.79 -4.38 1.81
CA ASN A 7 -5.83 -4.06 0.83
C ASN A 7 -6.97 -3.20 1.42
N GLY A 8 -6.63 -2.31 2.35
CA GLY A 8 -7.58 -1.42 3.00
C GLY A 8 -8.23 -1.97 4.26
N LYS A 9 -7.92 -3.18 4.66
CA LYS A 9 -8.43 -3.80 5.90
C LYS A 9 -7.39 -3.77 6.98
N LEU A 10 -7.81 -3.43 8.20
CA LEU A 10 -6.94 -3.49 9.37
C LEU A 10 -6.68 -4.95 9.75
N ILE A 11 -5.41 -5.29 9.89
CA ILE A 11 -4.99 -6.59 10.37
C ILE A 11 -3.90 -6.43 11.42
N SER A 12 -3.72 -7.45 12.23
CA SER A 12 -2.57 -7.52 13.13
C SER A 12 -1.30 -7.79 12.33
N GLU A 13 -0.22 -7.11 12.68
CA GLU A 13 1.10 -7.33 12.08
C GLU A 13 1.49 -8.81 12.11
N SER A 14 1.17 -9.50 13.19
CA SER A 14 1.51 -10.91 13.36
C SER A 14 0.76 -11.86 12.42
N THR A 15 -0.34 -11.42 11.81
CA THR A 15 -1.13 -12.26 10.90
C THR A 15 -0.75 -12.06 9.44
N PHE A 16 0.08 -11.05 9.14
CA PHE A 16 0.50 -10.81 7.76
C PHE A 16 1.50 -11.86 7.29
N ASN A 17 1.19 -12.50 6.16
CA ASN A 17 2.12 -13.41 5.51
C ASN A 17 3.02 -12.61 4.56
N GLY A 18 4.32 -12.57 4.87
CA GLY A 18 5.30 -11.84 4.07
C GLY A 18 5.65 -12.47 2.72
N LEU A 19 5.05 -13.62 2.38
CA LEU A 19 5.30 -14.27 1.09
C LEU A 19 4.55 -13.52 -0.01
N ASN A 20 5.27 -12.80 -0.85
CA ASN A 20 4.68 -12.04 -1.95
C ASN A 20 5.69 -11.87 -3.10
N ARG A 21 5.18 -11.51 -4.27
CA ARG A 21 6.01 -11.33 -5.46
C ARG A 21 6.96 -10.14 -5.34
N GLY A 22 6.61 -9.12 -4.58
CA GLY A 22 7.51 -8.00 -4.29
C GLY A 22 8.78 -8.47 -3.61
N MET A 23 8.63 -9.35 -2.62
CA MET A 23 9.76 -9.89 -1.87
C MET A 23 10.60 -10.86 -2.71
N TYR A 24 9.96 -11.81 -3.42
CA TYR A 24 10.68 -12.86 -4.15
C TYR A 24 11.21 -12.43 -5.51
N TYR A 25 10.53 -11.51 -6.20
CA TYR A 25 10.84 -11.14 -7.58
C TYR A 25 11.05 -9.64 -7.78
N GLY A 26 10.98 -8.85 -6.73
CA GLY A 26 11.02 -7.40 -6.85
C GLY A 26 9.84 -6.83 -7.65
N ASP A 27 8.72 -7.55 -7.67
CA ASP A 27 7.57 -7.24 -8.51
C ASP A 27 6.58 -6.33 -7.80
N GLY A 28 7.04 -5.11 -7.55
CA GLY A 28 6.25 -4.12 -6.83
C GLY A 28 7.01 -2.82 -6.64
N PHE A 29 6.41 -1.92 -5.90
CA PHE A 29 7.02 -0.64 -5.55
C PHE A 29 6.50 -0.16 -4.20
N PHE A 30 7.15 0.85 -3.64
CA PHE A 30 6.69 1.45 -2.39
C PHE A 30 6.75 2.97 -2.45
N GLU A 31 5.95 3.59 -1.60
CA GLU A 31 5.97 5.02 -1.34
C GLU A 31 6.08 5.26 0.16
N THR A 32 6.85 6.25 0.55
CA THR A 32 6.87 6.74 1.93
C THR A 32 6.11 8.05 1.98
N ILE A 33 5.00 8.07 2.69
CA ILE A 33 4.04 9.16 2.66
C ILE A 33 3.94 9.76 4.06
N ARG A 34 4.13 11.06 4.17
CA ARG A 34 3.99 11.75 5.45
C ARG A 34 2.51 11.97 5.77
N PHE A 35 2.16 11.64 7.01
CA PHE A 35 0.82 11.84 7.56
C PHE A 35 0.92 12.83 8.71
N ILE A 36 0.22 13.97 8.61
CA ILE A 36 0.31 15.07 9.56
C ILE A 36 -1.08 15.52 9.97
N ASN A 37 -1.38 15.44 11.26
CA ASN A 37 -2.65 15.90 11.84
C ASN A 37 -3.88 15.37 11.08
N GLY A 38 -3.87 14.07 10.75
CA GLY A 38 -4.96 13.42 10.04
C GLY A 38 -4.99 13.65 8.54
N ASN A 39 -3.96 14.26 7.96
CA ASN A 39 -3.90 14.56 6.53
C ASN A 39 -2.71 13.89 5.85
N VAL A 40 -2.94 13.40 4.66
CA VAL A 40 -1.90 12.86 3.80
C VAL A 40 -1.17 14.02 3.13
N HIS A 41 0.13 14.14 3.39
CA HIS A 41 0.95 15.20 2.83
C HIS A 41 1.31 14.90 1.38
N LEU A 42 1.16 15.89 0.49
CA LEU A 42 1.53 15.78 -0.93
C LEU A 42 0.85 14.62 -1.67
N ILE A 43 -0.42 14.39 -1.39
CA ILE A 43 -1.18 13.25 -1.95
C ILE A 43 -1.16 13.24 -3.48
N ASP A 44 -1.25 14.39 -4.13
CA ASP A 44 -1.29 14.47 -5.58
C ASP A 44 0.04 14.06 -6.22
N ILE A 45 1.16 14.40 -5.58
CA ILE A 45 2.49 13.99 -6.03
C ILE A 45 2.66 12.48 -5.91
N HIS A 46 2.24 11.91 -4.78
CA HIS A 46 2.29 10.47 -4.57
C HIS A 46 1.41 9.72 -5.57
N GLN A 47 0.22 10.23 -5.85
CA GLN A 47 -0.66 9.62 -6.86
C GLN A 47 -0.02 9.62 -8.25
N LYS A 48 0.63 10.71 -8.65
CA LYS A 48 1.34 10.78 -9.94
C LYS A 48 2.49 9.77 -10.01
N ARG A 49 3.26 9.64 -8.96
CA ARG A 49 4.36 8.68 -8.89
C ARG A 49 3.84 7.25 -8.95
N MET A 50 2.75 6.96 -8.25
CA MET A 50 2.10 5.67 -8.31
C MET A 50 1.58 5.36 -9.72
N ASP A 51 1.00 6.36 -10.40
CA ASP A 51 0.54 6.22 -11.78
C ASP A 51 1.66 5.74 -12.70
N ILE A 52 2.82 6.37 -12.59
CA ILE A 52 3.99 5.99 -13.39
C ILE A 52 4.43 4.55 -13.08
N ALA A 53 4.46 4.19 -11.81
CA ALA A 53 4.87 2.85 -11.39
C ALA A 53 3.89 1.78 -11.86
N PHE A 54 2.59 2.03 -11.76
CA PHE A 54 1.57 1.11 -12.28
C PHE A 54 1.74 0.87 -13.79
N ASP A 55 1.96 1.93 -14.54
CA ASP A 55 2.14 1.82 -15.99
C ASP A 55 3.43 1.06 -16.34
N GLU A 56 4.54 1.39 -15.68
CA GLU A 56 5.83 0.75 -15.96
C GLU A 56 5.85 -0.74 -15.60
N LEU A 57 5.19 -1.12 -14.52
CA LEU A 57 5.12 -2.50 -14.06
C LEU A 57 3.98 -3.29 -14.72
N GLY A 58 3.10 -2.62 -15.45
CA GLY A 58 1.93 -3.28 -16.03
C GLY A 58 0.95 -3.80 -14.99
N LEU A 59 0.87 -3.12 -13.83
CA LEU A 59 -0.07 -3.48 -12.78
C LEU A 59 -1.41 -2.80 -12.99
N ASN A 60 -2.48 -3.54 -12.73
CA ASN A 60 -3.82 -2.98 -12.74
C ASN A 60 -4.03 -2.15 -11.47
N ARG A 61 -4.62 -0.96 -11.65
CA ARG A 61 -5.00 -0.13 -10.50
C ARG A 61 -6.15 -0.78 -9.74
N THR A 62 -6.16 -0.56 -8.45
CA THR A 62 -7.28 -0.95 -7.61
C THR A 62 -7.97 0.29 -7.03
N ALA A 63 -9.30 0.23 -6.92
CA ALA A 63 -10.10 1.34 -6.38
C ALA A 63 -9.71 1.71 -4.95
N SER A 64 -9.23 0.75 -4.16
CA SER A 64 -8.80 1.00 -2.78
C SER A 64 -7.58 1.92 -2.66
N LEU A 65 -6.84 2.12 -3.75
CA LEU A 65 -5.68 3.01 -3.81
C LEU A 65 -6.00 4.37 -4.44
N SER A 66 -7.26 4.66 -4.73
CA SER A 66 -7.67 5.98 -5.18
C SER A 66 -7.38 7.02 -4.11
N ARG A 67 -7.24 8.28 -4.51
CA ARG A 67 -6.96 9.39 -3.59
C ARG A 67 -7.90 9.40 -2.38
N LEU A 68 -9.21 9.28 -2.63
CA LEU A 68 -10.21 9.33 -1.57
C LEU A 68 -10.13 8.10 -0.65
N GLU A 69 -10.06 6.92 -1.23
CA GLU A 69 -10.02 5.67 -0.47
C GLU A 69 -8.73 5.53 0.34
N LEU A 70 -7.61 5.94 -0.25
CA LEU A 70 -6.32 5.90 0.43
C LEU A 70 -6.30 6.84 1.63
N THR A 71 -6.83 8.04 1.48
CA THR A 71 -6.93 9.01 2.60
C THR A 71 -7.77 8.46 3.74
N LYS A 72 -8.92 7.85 3.42
CA LYS A 72 -9.77 7.21 4.43
C LYS A 72 -9.06 6.06 5.15
N SER A 73 -8.38 5.23 4.38
CA SER A 73 -7.66 4.07 4.91
C SER A 73 -6.51 4.51 5.83
N PHE A 74 -5.77 5.53 5.45
CA PHE A 74 -4.67 6.03 6.28
C PHE A 74 -5.16 6.66 7.57
N ARG A 75 -6.28 7.37 7.55
CA ARG A 75 -6.90 7.90 8.78
C ARG A 75 -7.33 6.77 9.71
N LYS A 76 -7.88 5.71 9.15
CA LYS A 76 -8.27 4.52 9.92
C LYS A 76 -7.06 3.84 10.55
N LEU A 77 -5.96 3.72 9.80
CA LEU A 77 -4.72 3.14 10.30
C LEU A 77 -4.12 3.97 11.44
N ALA A 78 -4.07 5.28 11.27
CA ALA A 78 -3.54 6.19 12.28
C ALA A 78 -4.38 6.13 13.58
N ALA A 79 -5.69 6.18 13.45
CA ALA A 79 -6.60 6.08 14.60
C ALA A 79 -6.44 4.75 15.33
N ALA A 80 -6.32 3.65 14.60
CA ALA A 80 -6.16 2.32 15.19
C ALA A 80 -4.85 2.16 15.97
N ASN A 81 -3.79 2.85 15.55
CA ASN A 81 -2.49 2.85 16.24
C ASN A 81 -2.32 4.07 17.18
N GLU A 82 -3.36 4.86 17.37
CA GLU A 82 -3.38 6.03 18.26
C GLU A 82 -2.28 7.06 17.92
N LEU A 83 -2.09 7.32 16.63
CA LEU A 83 -1.09 8.25 16.12
C LEU A 83 -1.75 9.32 15.25
N ASP A 84 -1.33 10.58 15.45
CA ASP A 84 -1.79 11.71 14.63
C ASP A 84 -0.82 12.07 13.53
N ASN A 85 0.43 11.69 13.68
CA ASN A 85 1.52 12.04 12.79
C ASN A 85 2.43 10.85 12.57
N GLY A 86 3.02 10.76 11.40
CA GLY A 86 4.00 9.73 11.13
C GLY A 86 4.32 9.61 9.65
N LYS A 87 5.11 8.60 9.35
CA LYS A 87 5.42 8.20 7.98
C LYS A 87 4.73 6.88 7.70
N ILE A 88 3.95 6.86 6.63
CA ILE A 88 3.27 5.66 6.20
C ILE A 88 4.08 5.06 5.07
N ARG A 89 4.49 3.83 5.24
CA ARG A 89 5.09 3.05 4.16
C ARG A 89 4.00 2.26 3.47
N LEU A 90 3.73 2.62 2.22
CA LEU A 90 2.78 1.94 1.35
C LEU A 90 3.56 1.06 0.40
N THR A 91 3.36 -0.24 0.47
CA THR A 91 4.02 -1.21 -0.40
C THR A 91 2.96 -1.87 -1.28
N ILE A 92 3.16 -1.80 -2.59
CA ILE A 92 2.24 -2.32 -3.60
C ILE A 92 2.98 -3.37 -4.40
N PHE A 93 2.40 -4.55 -4.55
CA PHE A 93 3.04 -5.67 -5.23
C PHE A 93 2.02 -6.46 -6.05
N ARG A 94 2.52 -7.16 -7.06
CA ARG A 94 1.67 -8.01 -7.91
C ARG A 94 1.11 -9.16 -7.08
N LYS A 95 -0.13 -9.51 -7.34
CA LYS A 95 -0.80 -10.62 -6.67
C LYS A 95 -0.01 -11.91 -6.83
N TRP A 96 0.07 -12.68 -5.75
CA TRP A 96 0.79 -13.95 -5.75
C TRP A 96 0.26 -14.92 -6.80
N GLY A 97 1.17 -15.63 -7.45
CA GLY A 97 0.87 -16.64 -8.46
C GLY A 97 1.89 -16.63 -9.58
N GLY A 98 2.15 -17.79 -10.13
CA GLY A 98 3.17 -17.98 -11.17
C GLY A 98 4.60 -17.94 -10.63
N THR A 99 5.55 -17.99 -11.54
CA THR A 99 6.98 -17.89 -11.24
C THR A 99 7.53 -16.62 -11.90
N PHE A 100 8.40 -16.74 -12.92
CA PHE A 100 8.86 -15.57 -13.66
C PHE A 100 7.73 -14.90 -14.44
N ILE A 101 6.77 -15.70 -14.94
CA ILE A 101 5.59 -15.18 -15.62
C ILE A 101 4.47 -15.15 -14.59
N PRO A 102 3.98 -13.96 -14.20
CA PRO A 102 2.90 -13.85 -13.24
C PRO A 102 1.57 -14.36 -13.81
N GLU A 103 0.72 -14.88 -12.94
CA GLU A 103 -0.63 -15.33 -13.32
C GLU A 103 -1.64 -14.18 -13.40
N SER A 104 -1.35 -13.04 -12.76
CA SER A 104 -2.26 -11.92 -12.66
C SER A 104 -1.51 -10.60 -12.74
N ASP A 105 -2.15 -9.58 -13.27
CA ASP A 105 -1.68 -8.19 -13.23
C ASP A 105 -2.35 -7.36 -12.12
N ASP A 106 -3.20 -7.98 -11.35
CA ASP A 106 -3.81 -7.34 -10.18
C ASP A 106 -2.78 -7.14 -9.08
N CYS A 107 -2.99 -6.14 -8.25
CA CYS A 107 -2.08 -5.83 -7.16
C CYS A 107 -2.73 -6.05 -5.80
N GLU A 108 -1.85 -6.24 -4.82
CA GLU A 108 -2.16 -6.17 -3.40
C GLU A 108 -1.32 -5.07 -2.80
N TRP A 109 -1.70 -4.60 -1.64
CA TRP A 109 -0.90 -3.60 -0.95
C TRP A 109 -1.01 -3.72 0.57
N ILE A 110 0.04 -3.27 1.23
CA ILE A 110 0.09 -3.12 2.68
C ILE A 110 0.52 -1.70 3.02
N ALA A 111 0.05 -1.19 4.14
CA ALA A 111 0.50 0.09 4.67
C ALA A 111 0.83 -0.05 6.15
N GLU A 112 1.98 0.49 6.52
CA GLU A 112 2.49 0.52 7.88
C GLU A 112 2.70 1.97 8.30
N LEU A 113 2.42 2.26 9.55
CA LEU A 113 2.63 3.58 10.12
C LEU A 113 3.76 3.56 11.14
#